data_142051a40c08c56d7217d83ad69f6f51
#
_entry.id   142051a40c08c56d7217d83ad69f6f51
#
_cell.length_a   1.000
_cell.length_b   1.000
_cell.length_c   1.000
_cell.angle_alpha   90.00
_cell.angle_beta   90.00
_cell.angle_gamma   90.00
#
_symmetry.space_group_name_H-M   'P 1'
#
loop_
_entity.id
_entity.type
_entity.pdbx_description
1 polymer ?
#
loop_
_entity_poly.entity_id
_entity_poly.type
_entity_poly.pdbx_seq_one_letter_code
_entity_poly.pdbx_strand_id
1 'polypeptide(L)'
;MYKNLKEVLTEAERINYTVGAFNAHNLEMVPDMIRAAKDAGSPIIIQTSVSTARYVGMKNFVAVCKTMANDLLVDVVLHLDHAKSFDDIKEAIDMGYSSVMFDGSSLPLRENIEKALRVVEYAHARNVSVECEIGTIGGTEEGVTVAEGVYTDPKQAIEFLKAVDVDALAVGVGTHHGQFQSKTELNFPLIEELHSLITKPLVIHGGTGVNEADYARLTENGIRKFNVGTELLVAWTRAAKHQFEETELNNSLRNNIMPCNEAVYDVVYHKTGLFLNKEHLTVGAK
;
A
#
# COMPACT_ATOMS: atom_id res chain seq x y z
N MET A 1 8.20 -5.97 14.26
CA MET A 1 9.59 -5.55 13.98
C MET A 1 9.66 -4.79 12.66
N TYR A 2 10.72 -4.02 12.39
CA TYR A 2 10.89 -3.37 11.09
C TYR A 2 11.36 -4.40 10.05
N LYS A 3 10.56 -4.64 9.02
CA LYS A 3 10.69 -5.72 8.04
C LYS A 3 10.75 -5.17 6.62
N ASN A 4 11.26 -5.95 5.67
CA ASN A 4 11.07 -5.67 4.26
C ASN A 4 9.78 -6.34 3.73
N LEU A 5 9.33 -5.95 2.53
CA LEU A 5 8.09 -6.42 1.94
C LEU A 5 8.11 -7.94 1.69
N LYS A 6 9.23 -8.47 1.20
CA LYS A 6 9.41 -9.90 0.92
C LYS A 6 9.16 -10.76 2.16
N GLU A 7 9.72 -10.37 3.33
CA GLU A 7 9.54 -11.11 4.58
C GLU A 7 8.07 -11.19 4.97
N VAL A 8 7.34 -10.08 4.87
CA VAL A 8 5.93 -9.99 5.25
C VAL A 8 5.03 -10.71 4.26
N LEU A 9 5.26 -10.55 2.96
CA LEU A 9 4.43 -11.19 1.94
C LEU A 9 4.71 -12.70 1.82
N THR A 10 5.92 -13.17 2.12
CA THR A 10 6.21 -14.62 2.21
C THR A 10 5.38 -15.28 3.30
N GLU A 11 5.23 -14.64 4.46
CA GLU A 11 4.37 -15.16 5.52
C GLU A 11 2.89 -15.07 5.14
N ALA A 12 2.48 -13.97 4.50
CA ALA A 12 1.12 -13.81 3.99
C ALA A 12 0.74 -14.89 2.97
N GLU A 13 1.68 -15.26 2.09
CA GLU A 13 1.49 -16.38 1.16
C GLU A 13 1.34 -17.72 1.89
N ARG A 14 2.20 -17.97 2.88
CA ARG A 14 2.22 -19.24 3.63
C ARG A 14 0.91 -19.55 4.36
N ILE A 15 0.27 -18.52 4.92
CA ILE A 15 -0.97 -18.66 5.72
C ILE A 15 -2.20 -18.04 5.05
N ASN A 16 -2.07 -17.66 3.78
CA ASN A 16 -3.14 -17.24 2.89
C ASN A 16 -3.97 -16.05 3.42
N TYR A 17 -3.33 -14.89 3.60
CA TYR A 17 -4.00 -13.62 3.89
C TYR A 17 -3.41 -12.48 3.05
N THR A 18 -4.09 -11.34 3.04
CA THR A 18 -3.64 -10.12 2.39
C THR A 18 -3.14 -9.13 3.43
N VAL A 19 -2.05 -8.42 3.14
CA VAL A 19 -1.52 -7.35 3.99
C VAL A 19 -1.98 -6.00 3.46
N GLY A 20 -2.57 -5.19 4.32
CA GLY A 20 -2.95 -3.82 3.99
C GLY A 20 -1.73 -2.92 3.86
N ALA A 21 -1.68 -2.17 2.76
CA ALA A 21 -0.70 -1.13 2.51
C ALA A 21 -1.42 0.23 2.52
N PHE A 22 -1.08 1.05 3.49
CA PHE A 22 -1.83 2.26 3.82
C PHE A 22 -0.99 3.50 3.63
N ASN A 23 -1.47 4.45 2.79
CA ASN A 23 -0.77 5.70 2.52
C ASN A 23 -0.83 6.64 3.71
N ALA A 24 0.32 6.93 4.30
CA ALA A 24 0.45 7.99 5.30
C ALA A 24 0.59 9.36 4.59
N HIS A 25 -0.30 10.29 4.88
CA HIS A 25 -0.30 11.64 4.30
C HIS A 25 0.39 12.66 5.21
N ASN A 26 0.54 12.35 6.48
CA ASN A 26 1.31 13.13 7.47
C ASN A 26 1.95 12.18 8.51
N LEU A 27 2.79 12.72 9.38
CA LEU A 27 3.51 11.92 10.36
C LEU A 27 2.62 11.47 11.53
N GLU A 28 1.65 12.30 11.90
CA GLU A 28 0.78 12.10 13.05
C GLU A 28 -0.18 10.92 12.89
N MET A 29 -0.50 10.52 11.64
CA MET A 29 -1.32 9.34 11.36
C MET A 29 -0.60 8.02 11.68
N VAL A 30 0.72 7.96 11.48
CA VAL A 30 1.50 6.71 11.47
C VAL A 30 1.38 5.91 12.76
N PRO A 31 1.46 6.53 13.97
CA PRO A 31 1.27 5.79 15.22
C PRO A 31 -0.07 5.09 15.31
N ASP A 32 -1.15 5.74 14.88
CA ASP A 32 -2.51 5.19 14.95
C ASP A 32 -2.72 4.09 13.92
N MET A 33 -2.15 4.22 12.72
CA MET A 33 -2.15 3.17 11.70
C MET A 33 -1.45 1.90 12.21
N ILE A 34 -0.28 2.03 12.83
CA ILE A 34 0.48 0.88 13.36
C ILE A 34 -0.24 0.25 14.56
N ARG A 35 -0.85 1.06 15.45
CA ARG A 35 -1.69 0.55 16.55
C ARG A 35 -2.87 -0.25 16.05
N ALA A 36 -3.59 0.26 15.05
CA ALA A 36 -4.74 -0.41 14.45
C ALA A 36 -4.36 -1.80 13.89
N ALA A 37 -3.26 -1.89 13.17
CA ALA A 37 -2.77 -3.17 12.65
C ALA A 37 -2.38 -4.15 13.77
N LYS A 38 -1.70 -3.66 14.82
CA LYS A 38 -1.39 -4.45 16.01
C LYS A 38 -2.65 -5.01 16.65
N ASP A 39 -3.65 -4.16 16.89
CA ASP A 39 -4.88 -4.55 17.55
C ASP A 39 -5.72 -5.52 16.69
N ALA A 40 -5.61 -5.41 15.36
CA ALA A 40 -6.15 -6.38 14.42
C ALA A 40 -5.34 -7.69 14.34
N GLY A 41 -4.11 -7.70 14.84
CA GLY A 41 -3.22 -8.87 14.84
C GLY A 41 -2.58 -9.16 13.47
N SER A 42 -2.24 -8.10 12.72
CA SER A 42 -1.62 -8.17 11.37
C SER A 42 -0.34 -7.37 11.30
N PRO A 43 0.62 -7.73 10.44
CA PRO A 43 1.62 -6.79 9.98
C PRO A 43 0.97 -5.65 9.21
N ILE A 44 1.72 -4.56 9.01
CA ILE A 44 1.26 -3.40 8.23
C ILE A 44 2.35 -2.91 7.28
N ILE A 45 1.91 -2.46 6.10
CA ILE A 45 2.75 -1.70 5.17
C ILE A 45 2.32 -0.24 5.27
N ILE A 46 3.19 0.59 5.86
CA ILE A 46 3.07 2.05 5.78
C ILE A 46 3.71 2.48 4.47
N GLN A 47 2.96 3.15 3.62
CA GLN A 47 3.50 3.63 2.37
C GLN A 47 3.38 5.15 2.22
N THR A 48 4.31 5.73 1.48
CA THR A 48 4.34 7.16 1.19
C THR A 48 4.62 7.36 -0.29
N SER A 49 3.93 8.30 -0.90
CA SER A 49 4.38 8.81 -2.18
C SER A 49 5.70 9.57 -2.04
N VAL A 50 6.38 9.80 -3.17
CA VAL A 50 7.62 10.59 -3.22
C VAL A 50 7.39 12.01 -2.67
N SER A 51 6.26 12.63 -3.01
CA SER A 51 5.93 13.99 -2.59
C SER A 51 5.71 14.07 -1.07
N THR A 52 4.93 13.15 -0.50
CA THR A 52 4.70 13.06 0.95
C THR A 52 5.99 12.74 1.70
N ALA A 53 6.80 11.80 1.18
CA ALA A 53 8.07 11.43 1.78
C ALA A 53 9.04 12.63 1.88
N ARG A 54 9.06 13.49 0.85
CA ARG A 54 9.85 14.71 0.86
C ARG A 54 9.28 15.80 1.74
N TYR A 55 7.96 15.98 1.76
CA TYR A 55 7.28 16.98 2.59
C TYR A 55 7.53 16.75 4.08
N VAL A 56 7.38 15.52 4.54
CA VAL A 56 7.57 15.15 5.95
C VAL A 56 9.05 14.93 6.29
N GLY A 57 9.82 14.46 5.31
CA GLY A 57 11.19 14.00 5.46
C GLY A 57 11.28 12.48 5.64
N MET A 58 11.93 11.79 4.72
CA MET A 58 12.05 10.33 4.67
C MET A 58 12.58 9.72 5.98
N LYS A 59 13.60 10.34 6.60
CA LYS A 59 14.16 9.89 7.87
C LYS A 59 13.16 9.93 9.04
N ASN A 60 12.21 10.86 9.02
CA ASN A 60 11.20 10.95 10.06
C ASN A 60 10.24 9.75 10.00
N PHE A 61 9.79 9.37 8.80
CA PHE A 61 9.02 8.13 8.63
C PHE A 61 9.78 6.90 9.08
N VAL A 62 11.05 6.77 8.68
CA VAL A 62 11.91 5.64 9.09
C VAL A 62 12.04 5.57 10.61
N ALA A 63 12.27 6.70 11.28
CA ALA A 63 12.43 6.76 12.74
C ALA A 63 11.14 6.32 13.46
N VAL A 64 10.00 6.86 13.05
CA VAL A 64 8.69 6.52 13.67
C VAL A 64 8.34 5.06 13.42
N CYS A 65 8.43 4.58 12.19
CA CYS A 65 8.12 3.18 11.86
C CYS A 65 9.01 2.19 12.63
N LYS A 66 10.32 2.45 12.71
CA LYS A 66 11.24 1.58 13.47
C LYS A 66 10.95 1.59 14.97
N THR A 67 10.73 2.75 15.55
CA THR A 67 10.42 2.88 16.98
C THR A 67 9.10 2.16 17.30
N MET A 68 8.03 2.48 16.57
CA MET A 68 6.71 1.89 16.80
C MET A 68 6.70 0.37 16.59
N ALA A 69 7.39 -0.12 15.54
CA ALA A 69 7.51 -1.55 15.29
C ALA A 69 8.13 -2.32 16.47
N ASN A 70 9.17 -1.74 17.09
CA ASN A 70 9.83 -2.34 18.24
C ASN A 70 9.00 -2.23 19.52
N ASP A 71 8.43 -1.06 19.80
CA ASP A 71 7.69 -0.80 21.03
C ASP A 71 6.39 -1.60 21.09
N LEU A 72 5.71 -1.74 19.94
CA LEU A 72 4.43 -2.45 19.84
C LEU A 72 4.57 -3.94 19.46
N LEU A 73 5.77 -4.40 19.14
CA LEU A 73 6.05 -5.78 18.70
C LEU A 73 5.19 -6.20 17.50
N VAL A 74 5.01 -5.31 16.54
CA VAL A 74 4.30 -5.53 15.28
C VAL A 74 5.26 -5.45 14.11
N ASP A 75 5.03 -6.25 13.06
CA ASP A 75 5.83 -6.18 11.85
C ASP A 75 5.36 -5.01 10.96
N VAL A 76 6.29 -4.09 10.69
CA VAL A 76 6.05 -2.86 9.92
C VAL A 76 7.01 -2.81 8.74
N VAL A 77 6.46 -2.62 7.55
CA VAL A 77 7.18 -2.30 6.32
C VAL A 77 7.00 -0.80 6.05
N LEU A 78 8.06 -0.09 5.70
CA LEU A 78 7.97 1.26 5.15
C LEU A 78 8.31 1.20 3.67
N HIS A 79 7.33 1.57 2.84
CA HIS A 79 7.33 1.41 1.40
C HIS A 79 7.24 2.76 0.67
N LEU A 80 8.11 2.98 -0.33
CA LEU A 80 7.98 4.11 -1.25
C LEU A 80 7.07 3.71 -2.41
N ASP A 81 5.95 4.41 -2.54
CA ASP A 81 4.88 4.10 -3.48
C ASP A 81 5.03 4.90 -4.78
N HIS A 82 4.77 4.28 -5.93
CA HIS A 82 4.74 4.87 -7.28
C HIS A 82 5.95 5.77 -7.67
N ALA A 83 7.16 5.39 -7.26
CA ALA A 83 8.35 6.12 -7.68
C ALA A 83 8.72 5.80 -9.13
N LYS A 84 8.92 6.85 -9.95
CA LYS A 84 9.21 6.75 -11.39
C LYS A 84 10.69 6.95 -11.74
N SER A 85 11.48 7.46 -10.80
CA SER A 85 12.90 7.71 -11.02
C SER A 85 13.78 6.84 -10.11
N PHE A 86 14.92 6.41 -10.67
CA PHE A 86 15.92 5.69 -9.90
C PHE A 86 16.49 6.53 -8.75
N ASP A 87 16.60 7.84 -8.94
CA ASP A 87 17.19 8.72 -7.93
C ASP A 87 16.29 8.87 -6.70
N ASP A 88 14.95 8.95 -6.89
CA ASP A 88 13.99 8.96 -5.77
C ASP A 88 14.03 7.64 -4.99
N ILE A 89 14.10 6.52 -5.71
CA ILE A 89 14.19 5.17 -5.14
C ILE A 89 15.49 5.02 -4.35
N LYS A 90 16.59 5.43 -4.95
CA LYS A 90 17.92 5.40 -4.32
C LYS A 90 17.93 6.24 -3.04
N GLU A 91 17.37 7.45 -3.08
CA GLU A 91 17.27 8.32 -1.90
C GLU A 91 16.49 7.63 -0.78
N ALA A 92 15.33 7.06 -1.06
CA ALA A 92 14.51 6.36 -0.06
C ALA A 92 15.25 5.16 0.56
N ILE A 93 15.92 4.35 -0.26
CA ILE A 93 16.71 3.22 0.21
C ILE A 93 17.86 3.70 1.12
N ASP A 94 18.59 4.72 0.70
CA ASP A 94 19.71 5.28 1.47
C ASP A 94 19.24 5.94 2.79
N MET A 95 17.99 6.45 2.83
CA MET A 95 17.35 6.97 4.04
C MET A 95 16.82 5.87 4.97
N GLY A 96 16.69 4.63 4.50
CA GLY A 96 16.34 3.47 5.31
C GLY A 96 14.92 2.93 5.12
N TYR A 97 14.27 3.22 4.01
CA TYR A 97 13.06 2.52 3.58
C TYR A 97 13.37 1.03 3.41
N SER A 98 12.44 0.17 3.80
CA SER A 98 12.61 -1.28 3.74
C SER A 98 12.01 -1.90 2.47
N SER A 99 11.26 -1.10 1.71
CA SER A 99 10.65 -1.49 0.45
C SER A 99 10.45 -0.28 -0.45
N VAL A 100 10.50 -0.51 -1.75
CA VAL A 100 10.27 0.53 -2.77
C VAL A 100 9.48 -0.04 -3.94
N MET A 101 8.70 0.80 -4.61
CA MET A 101 8.09 0.49 -5.89
C MET A 101 8.75 1.30 -7.01
N PHE A 102 9.08 0.62 -8.09
CA PHE A 102 9.39 1.26 -9.37
C PHE A 102 8.17 1.15 -10.28
N ASP A 103 7.55 2.29 -10.56
CA ASP A 103 6.42 2.39 -11.49
C ASP A 103 6.90 2.73 -12.89
N GLY A 104 7.15 1.67 -13.66
CA GLY A 104 7.45 1.72 -15.09
C GLY A 104 6.27 1.35 -15.98
N SER A 105 5.05 1.28 -15.46
CA SER A 105 3.84 0.78 -16.14
C SER A 105 3.48 1.56 -17.40
N SER A 106 3.80 2.84 -17.46
CA SER A 106 3.58 3.71 -18.63
C SER A 106 4.66 3.57 -19.73
N LEU A 107 5.72 2.84 -19.46
CA LEU A 107 6.84 2.64 -20.40
C LEU A 107 6.61 1.41 -21.29
N PRO A 108 7.24 1.35 -22.49
CA PRO A 108 7.32 0.10 -23.22
C PRO A 108 7.96 -1.00 -22.36
N LEU A 109 7.47 -2.23 -22.47
CA LEU A 109 7.89 -3.37 -21.62
C LEU A 109 9.42 -3.51 -21.52
N ARG A 110 10.12 -3.39 -22.63
CA ARG A 110 11.59 -3.49 -22.66
C ARG A 110 12.27 -2.41 -21.79
N GLU A 111 11.77 -1.18 -21.87
CA GLU A 111 12.31 -0.06 -21.09
C GLU A 111 11.96 -0.22 -19.59
N ASN A 112 10.74 -0.71 -19.27
CA ASN A 112 10.36 -1.05 -17.92
C ASN A 112 11.31 -2.11 -17.33
N ILE A 113 11.57 -3.20 -18.06
CA ILE A 113 12.52 -4.25 -17.66
C ILE A 113 13.92 -3.67 -17.40
N GLU A 114 14.45 -2.88 -18.33
CA GLU A 114 15.81 -2.32 -18.22
C GLU A 114 15.97 -1.45 -16.97
N LYS A 115 14.99 -0.58 -16.68
CA LYS A 115 15.00 0.29 -15.51
C LYS A 115 14.77 -0.49 -14.21
N ALA A 116 13.85 -1.45 -14.23
CA ALA A 116 13.54 -2.29 -13.08
C ALA A 116 14.75 -3.14 -12.64
N LEU A 117 15.52 -3.68 -13.59
CA LEU A 117 16.75 -4.43 -13.28
C LEU A 117 17.75 -3.59 -12.48
N ARG A 118 17.94 -2.33 -12.86
CA ARG A 118 18.83 -1.42 -12.12
C ARG A 118 18.33 -1.15 -10.69
N VAL A 119 17.02 -1.01 -10.53
CA VAL A 119 16.40 -0.80 -9.21
C VAL A 119 16.56 -2.04 -8.34
N VAL A 120 16.26 -3.23 -8.87
CA VAL A 120 16.37 -4.51 -8.15
C VAL A 120 17.80 -4.76 -7.70
N GLU A 121 18.79 -4.56 -8.58
CA GLU A 121 20.22 -4.71 -8.23
C GLU A 121 20.59 -3.81 -7.04
N TYR A 122 20.21 -2.54 -7.10
CA TYR A 122 20.53 -1.58 -6.04
C TYR A 122 19.83 -1.89 -4.71
N ALA A 123 18.56 -2.24 -4.76
CA ALA A 123 17.73 -2.50 -3.60
C ALA A 123 18.10 -3.83 -2.90
N HIS A 124 18.21 -4.92 -3.67
CA HIS A 124 18.52 -6.24 -3.11
C HIS A 124 19.90 -6.31 -2.48
N ALA A 125 20.91 -5.58 -3.02
CA ALA A 125 22.22 -5.45 -2.39
C ALA A 125 22.17 -4.80 -0.99
N ARG A 126 21.02 -4.17 -0.62
CA ARG A 126 20.78 -3.48 0.66
C ARG A 126 19.67 -4.13 1.49
N ASN A 127 19.22 -5.32 1.11
CA ASN A 127 18.10 -6.03 1.73
C ASN A 127 16.78 -5.21 1.72
N VAL A 128 16.55 -4.45 0.66
CA VAL A 128 15.30 -3.70 0.41
C VAL A 128 14.52 -4.41 -0.68
N SER A 129 13.23 -4.64 -0.43
CA SER A 129 12.35 -5.30 -1.40
C SER A 129 11.89 -4.35 -2.49
N VAL A 130 11.62 -4.92 -3.67
CA VAL A 130 11.14 -4.18 -4.85
C VAL A 130 9.80 -4.69 -5.32
N GLU A 131 8.86 -3.76 -5.53
CA GLU A 131 7.62 -3.93 -6.24
C GLU A 131 7.72 -3.26 -7.61
N CYS A 132 7.14 -3.87 -8.64
CA CYS A 132 6.95 -3.24 -9.95
C CYS A 132 5.53 -3.44 -10.44
N GLU A 133 5.15 -2.75 -11.52
CA GLU A 133 3.79 -2.77 -12.09
C GLU A 133 3.81 -3.13 -13.57
N ILE A 134 2.85 -3.99 -13.97
CA ILE A 134 2.53 -4.32 -15.36
C ILE A 134 1.03 -4.12 -15.61
N GLY A 135 0.70 -3.46 -16.70
CA GLY A 135 -0.59 -2.81 -16.90
C GLY A 135 -0.54 -1.41 -16.31
N THR A 136 -1.63 -0.66 -16.38
CA THR A 136 -1.73 0.66 -15.74
C THR A 136 -3.03 0.76 -14.96
N ILE A 137 -2.97 1.44 -13.83
CA ILE A 137 -4.15 1.68 -13.00
C ILE A 137 -4.70 3.06 -13.36
N GLY A 138 -5.97 3.11 -13.72
CA GLY A 138 -6.66 4.35 -14.05
C GLY A 138 -6.91 5.22 -12.83
N GLY A 139 -7.37 6.46 -13.04
CA GLY A 139 -7.75 7.37 -11.98
C GLY A 139 -6.75 8.49 -11.72
N THR A 140 -6.90 9.16 -10.58
CA THR A 140 -6.04 10.28 -10.21
C THR A 140 -5.32 10.00 -8.91
N GLU A 141 -4.00 10.05 -8.96
CA GLU A 141 -3.13 9.96 -7.80
C GLU A 141 -2.07 11.06 -7.87
N GLU A 142 -1.88 11.78 -6.75
CA GLU A 142 -0.88 12.86 -6.64
C GLU A 142 -0.95 13.93 -7.75
N GLY A 143 -2.16 14.23 -8.24
CA GLY A 143 -2.36 15.20 -9.32
C GLY A 143 -2.04 14.67 -10.72
N VAL A 144 -1.64 13.40 -10.85
CA VAL A 144 -1.48 12.71 -12.14
C VAL A 144 -2.75 11.92 -12.44
N THR A 145 -3.36 12.20 -13.59
CA THR A 145 -4.58 11.50 -14.04
C THR A 145 -4.24 10.54 -15.17
N VAL A 146 -4.58 9.27 -14.99
CA VAL A 146 -4.60 8.24 -16.03
C VAL A 146 -6.07 8.02 -16.41
N ALA A 147 -6.47 8.42 -17.62
CA ALA A 147 -7.88 8.44 -18.02
C ALA A 147 -8.53 7.05 -17.97
N GLU A 148 -7.84 6.04 -18.46
CA GLU A 148 -8.27 4.64 -18.41
C GLU A 148 -7.11 3.75 -18.01
N GLY A 149 -7.35 2.82 -17.07
CA GLY A 149 -6.41 1.76 -16.74
C GLY A 149 -6.28 0.75 -17.87
N VAL A 150 -5.12 0.14 -17.98
CA VAL A 150 -4.87 -0.94 -18.94
C VAL A 150 -4.74 -2.24 -18.18
N TYR A 151 -5.57 -3.23 -18.53
CA TYR A 151 -5.46 -4.56 -17.95
C TYR A 151 -4.07 -5.16 -18.17
N THR A 152 -3.55 -5.84 -17.18
CA THR A 152 -2.30 -6.59 -17.29
C THR A 152 -2.41 -7.67 -18.36
N ASP A 153 -1.52 -7.65 -19.35
CA ASP A 153 -1.35 -8.77 -20.27
C ASP A 153 -0.51 -9.87 -19.60
N PRO A 154 -1.07 -11.09 -19.37
CA PRO A 154 -0.36 -12.17 -18.72
C PRO A 154 0.97 -12.54 -19.40
N LYS A 155 1.07 -12.40 -20.71
CA LYS A 155 2.31 -12.69 -21.46
C LYS A 155 3.39 -11.67 -21.11
N GLN A 156 3.04 -10.38 -21.07
CA GLN A 156 3.97 -9.33 -20.68
C GLN A 156 4.42 -9.48 -19.21
N ALA A 157 3.49 -9.83 -18.30
CA ALA A 157 3.82 -10.11 -16.90
C ALA A 157 4.82 -11.26 -16.75
N ILE A 158 4.61 -12.36 -17.49
CA ILE A 158 5.53 -13.50 -17.50
C ILE A 158 6.90 -13.12 -18.09
N GLU A 159 6.91 -12.37 -19.20
CA GLU A 159 8.15 -11.89 -19.84
C GLU A 159 8.94 -11.00 -18.87
N PHE A 160 8.25 -10.07 -18.21
CA PHE A 160 8.84 -9.21 -17.19
C PHE A 160 9.45 -10.01 -16.04
N LEU A 161 8.69 -10.94 -15.43
CA LEU A 161 9.14 -11.73 -14.28
C LEU A 161 10.25 -12.72 -14.60
N LYS A 162 10.40 -13.14 -15.88
CA LYS A 162 11.56 -13.93 -16.33
C LYS A 162 12.84 -13.10 -16.36
N ALA A 163 12.73 -11.81 -16.60
CA ALA A 163 13.87 -10.91 -16.71
C ALA A 163 14.20 -10.23 -15.38
N VAL A 164 13.20 -9.92 -14.54
CA VAL A 164 13.34 -9.09 -13.34
C VAL A 164 12.86 -9.87 -12.10
N ASP A 165 13.75 -10.07 -11.15
CA ASP A 165 13.42 -10.75 -9.87
C ASP A 165 12.86 -9.76 -8.84
N VAL A 166 11.62 -9.29 -9.06
CA VAL A 166 10.90 -8.48 -8.10
C VAL A 166 10.34 -9.30 -6.92
N ASP A 167 10.02 -8.65 -5.79
CA ASP A 167 9.46 -9.31 -4.62
C ASP A 167 7.92 -9.31 -4.62
N ALA A 168 7.30 -8.41 -5.39
CA ALA A 168 5.86 -8.35 -5.61
C ALA A 168 5.55 -7.70 -6.97
N LEU A 169 4.41 -8.03 -7.57
CA LEU A 169 3.96 -7.49 -8.84
C LEU A 169 2.57 -6.86 -8.72
N ALA A 170 2.50 -5.56 -8.95
CA ALA A 170 1.23 -4.84 -9.08
C ALA A 170 0.62 -5.07 -10.46
N VAL A 171 -0.70 -5.28 -10.48
CA VAL A 171 -1.44 -5.68 -11.67
C VAL A 171 -2.67 -4.81 -11.90
N GLY A 172 -2.88 -4.39 -13.15
CA GLY A 172 -4.09 -3.72 -13.60
C GLY A 172 -5.21 -4.73 -13.84
N VAL A 173 -6.20 -4.73 -12.97
CA VAL A 173 -7.32 -5.71 -12.98
C VAL A 173 -8.70 -5.04 -12.90
N GLY A 174 -8.78 -3.73 -13.20
CA GLY A 174 -10.02 -2.95 -13.20
C GLY A 174 -10.22 -2.07 -11.98
N THR A 175 -9.22 -1.97 -11.11
CA THR A 175 -9.19 -0.98 -10.03
C THR A 175 -8.74 0.39 -10.54
N HIS A 176 -8.99 1.43 -9.74
CA HIS A 176 -8.67 2.79 -10.09
C HIS A 176 -8.22 3.58 -8.86
N HIS A 177 -7.36 4.58 -9.04
CA HIS A 177 -6.94 5.51 -7.99
C HIS A 177 -7.96 6.63 -7.75
N GLY A 178 -8.09 7.08 -6.50
CA GLY A 178 -8.91 8.23 -6.13
C GLY A 178 -10.35 7.89 -5.70
N GLN A 179 -11.20 8.92 -5.61
CA GLN A 179 -12.64 8.74 -5.31
C GLN A 179 -13.40 8.50 -6.62
N PHE A 180 -14.12 7.38 -6.69
CA PHE A 180 -14.93 7.04 -7.86
C PHE A 180 -16.41 7.28 -7.64
N GLN A 181 -17.05 7.76 -8.73
CA GLN A 181 -18.52 7.85 -8.84
C GLN A 181 -19.15 6.56 -9.34
N SER A 182 -18.35 5.61 -9.86
CA SER A 182 -18.82 4.31 -10.38
C SER A 182 -18.25 3.15 -9.56
N LYS A 183 -18.99 2.04 -9.50
CA LYS A 183 -18.49 0.79 -8.89
C LYS A 183 -17.25 0.31 -9.63
N THR A 184 -16.21 -0.04 -8.87
CA THR A 184 -15.05 -0.78 -9.38
C THR A 184 -15.51 -2.17 -9.81
N GLU A 185 -15.30 -2.52 -11.07
CA GLU A 185 -15.57 -3.87 -11.58
C GLU A 185 -14.25 -4.61 -11.77
N LEU A 186 -13.98 -5.55 -10.85
CA LEU A 186 -12.79 -6.39 -10.89
C LEU A 186 -12.91 -7.45 -11.97
N ASN A 187 -11.86 -7.60 -12.77
CA ASN A 187 -11.76 -8.68 -13.77
C ASN A 187 -11.24 -9.96 -13.10
N PHE A 188 -12.10 -10.68 -12.39
CA PHE A 188 -11.75 -11.92 -11.72
C PHE A 188 -11.20 -13.01 -12.66
N PRO A 189 -11.72 -13.24 -13.86
CA PRO A 189 -11.09 -14.18 -14.79
C PRO A 189 -9.61 -13.88 -15.06
N LEU A 190 -9.26 -12.60 -15.20
CA LEU A 190 -7.87 -12.18 -15.37
C LEU A 190 -7.04 -12.40 -14.09
N ILE A 191 -7.60 -12.10 -12.92
CA ILE A 191 -6.91 -12.33 -11.64
C ILE A 191 -6.60 -13.82 -11.45
N GLU A 192 -7.57 -14.69 -11.73
CA GLU A 192 -7.41 -16.14 -11.67
C GLU A 192 -6.35 -16.66 -12.65
N GLU A 193 -6.35 -16.13 -13.89
CA GLU A 193 -5.33 -16.45 -14.89
C GLU A 193 -3.93 -16.02 -14.41
N LEU A 194 -3.78 -14.76 -13.96
CA LEU A 194 -2.50 -14.24 -13.45
C LEU A 194 -1.99 -15.08 -12.27
N HIS A 195 -2.85 -15.40 -11.30
CA HIS A 195 -2.49 -16.24 -10.16
C HIS A 195 -2.02 -17.63 -10.57
N SER A 196 -2.66 -18.24 -11.59
CA SER A 196 -2.25 -19.56 -12.08
C SER A 196 -0.88 -19.58 -12.77
N LEU A 197 -0.43 -18.44 -13.29
CA LEU A 197 0.80 -18.30 -14.09
C LEU A 197 1.97 -17.68 -13.31
N ILE A 198 1.68 -16.90 -12.26
CA ILE A 198 2.65 -16.09 -11.53
C ILE A 198 2.80 -16.63 -10.11
N THR A 199 4.05 -16.90 -9.71
CA THR A 199 4.39 -17.36 -8.35
C THR A 199 4.78 -16.24 -7.39
N LYS A 200 4.90 -15.00 -7.90
CA LYS A 200 5.17 -13.83 -7.07
C LYS A 200 3.89 -13.31 -6.43
N PRO A 201 3.94 -12.75 -5.21
CA PRO A 201 2.80 -12.08 -4.61
C PRO A 201 2.21 -11.02 -5.54
N LEU A 202 0.89 -11.08 -5.78
CA LEU A 202 0.18 -10.09 -6.56
C LEU A 202 -0.27 -8.92 -5.67
N VAL A 203 -0.27 -7.73 -6.24
CA VAL A 203 -0.63 -6.49 -5.54
C VAL A 203 -1.78 -5.80 -6.28
N ILE A 204 -2.76 -5.32 -5.53
CA ILE A 204 -3.81 -4.43 -6.03
C ILE A 204 -3.59 -3.01 -5.52
N HIS A 205 -3.57 -2.07 -6.45
CA HIS A 205 -3.64 -0.63 -6.22
C HIS A 205 -5.07 -0.12 -6.44
N GLY A 206 -5.36 1.12 -5.98
CA GLY A 206 -6.67 1.71 -6.19
C GLY A 206 -7.79 0.98 -5.44
N GLY A 207 -7.52 0.51 -4.23
CA GLY A 207 -8.44 -0.29 -3.43
C GLY A 207 -9.67 0.43 -2.88
N THR A 208 -9.72 1.76 -2.97
CA THR A 208 -10.89 2.53 -2.53
C THR A 208 -12.09 2.22 -3.42
N GLY A 209 -13.20 1.79 -2.81
CA GLY A 209 -14.43 1.47 -3.54
C GLY A 209 -14.53 0.03 -4.06
N VAL A 210 -13.54 -0.83 -3.82
CA VAL A 210 -13.67 -2.27 -4.01
C VAL A 210 -14.69 -2.82 -3.02
N ASN A 211 -15.57 -3.70 -3.50
CA ASN A 211 -16.60 -4.30 -2.67
C ASN A 211 -15.95 -5.21 -1.61
N GLU A 212 -16.31 -5.02 -0.34
CA GLU A 212 -15.76 -5.79 0.78
C GLU A 212 -16.01 -7.30 0.65
N ALA A 213 -17.12 -7.70 0.02
CA ALA A 213 -17.40 -9.10 -0.26
C ALA A 213 -16.38 -9.77 -1.21
N ASP A 214 -15.59 -8.98 -1.94
CA ASP A 214 -14.61 -9.49 -2.90
C ASP A 214 -13.24 -9.78 -2.27
N TYR A 215 -12.96 -9.26 -1.07
CA TYR A 215 -11.62 -9.39 -0.46
C TYR A 215 -11.19 -10.85 -0.21
N ALA A 216 -12.11 -11.69 0.27
CA ALA A 216 -11.81 -13.11 0.46
C ALA A 216 -11.40 -13.78 -0.86
N ARG A 217 -12.16 -13.54 -1.94
CA ARG A 217 -11.86 -14.07 -3.26
C ARG A 217 -10.55 -13.54 -3.83
N LEU A 218 -10.23 -12.26 -3.59
CA LEU A 218 -8.95 -11.68 -3.98
C LEU A 218 -7.78 -12.37 -3.28
N THR A 219 -7.90 -12.59 -1.97
CA THR A 219 -6.88 -13.32 -1.19
C THR A 219 -6.70 -14.75 -1.69
N GLU A 220 -7.78 -15.49 -1.98
CA GLU A 220 -7.76 -16.83 -2.55
C GLU A 220 -7.05 -16.88 -3.91
N ASN A 221 -7.05 -15.77 -4.63
CA ASN A 221 -6.41 -15.63 -5.94
C ASN A 221 -5.06 -14.90 -5.89
N GLY A 222 -4.30 -15.08 -4.81
CA GLY A 222 -2.89 -14.68 -4.73
C GLY A 222 -2.64 -13.20 -4.49
N ILE A 223 -3.68 -12.40 -4.21
CA ILE A 223 -3.48 -11.00 -3.78
C ILE A 223 -2.92 -11.00 -2.36
N ARG A 224 -1.70 -10.49 -2.20
CA ARG A 224 -0.99 -10.48 -0.91
C ARG A 224 -0.73 -9.08 -0.37
N LYS A 225 -0.83 -8.05 -1.20
CA LYS A 225 -0.78 -6.64 -0.80
C LYS A 225 -1.95 -5.90 -1.42
N PHE A 226 -2.54 -4.99 -0.65
CA PHE A 226 -3.69 -4.21 -1.09
C PHE A 226 -3.54 -2.75 -0.65
N ASN A 227 -3.47 -1.83 -1.62
CA ASN A 227 -3.25 -0.41 -1.36
C ASN A 227 -4.55 0.31 -1.01
N VAL A 228 -4.51 1.04 0.12
CA VAL A 228 -5.60 1.90 0.60
C VAL A 228 -5.02 3.29 0.90
N GLY A 229 -5.35 4.27 0.08
CA GLY A 229 -4.86 5.65 0.24
C GLY A 229 -5.99 6.65 0.44
N THR A 230 -6.81 6.85 -0.57
CA THR A 230 -7.86 7.88 -0.61
C THR A 230 -8.85 7.76 0.55
N GLU A 231 -9.17 6.56 1.01
CA GLU A 231 -10.09 6.34 2.12
C GLU A 231 -9.57 6.94 3.43
N LEU A 232 -8.26 6.81 3.70
CA LEU A 232 -7.60 7.43 4.86
C LEU A 232 -7.59 8.95 4.77
N LEU A 233 -7.26 9.48 3.59
CA LEU A 233 -7.30 10.93 3.35
C LEU A 233 -8.69 11.49 3.61
N VAL A 234 -9.73 10.81 3.12
CA VAL A 234 -11.13 11.23 3.29
C VAL A 234 -11.55 11.13 4.75
N ALA A 235 -11.23 10.05 5.44
CA ALA A 235 -11.57 9.87 6.86
C ALA A 235 -10.93 10.98 7.71
N TRP A 236 -9.63 11.20 7.54
CA TRP A 236 -8.92 12.26 8.27
C TRP A 236 -9.49 13.65 7.98
N THR A 237 -9.71 13.97 6.69
CA THR A 237 -10.19 15.31 6.28
C THR A 237 -11.61 15.57 6.76
N ARG A 238 -12.50 14.56 6.73
CA ARG A 238 -13.88 14.70 7.26
C ARG A 238 -13.87 14.91 8.78
N ALA A 239 -13.07 14.16 9.52
CA ALA A 239 -12.93 14.34 10.95
C ALA A 239 -12.34 15.72 11.29
N ALA A 240 -11.33 16.18 10.54
CA ALA A 240 -10.76 17.52 10.69
C ALA A 240 -11.80 18.62 10.42
N LYS A 241 -12.56 18.51 9.33
CA LYS A 241 -13.63 19.45 9.03
C LYS A 241 -14.65 19.53 10.17
N HIS A 242 -15.16 18.39 10.63
CA HIS A 242 -16.09 18.33 11.76
C HIS A 242 -15.47 18.96 13.03
N GLN A 243 -14.23 18.60 13.37
CA GLN A 243 -13.56 19.09 14.57
C GLN A 243 -13.35 20.62 14.55
N PHE A 244 -12.96 21.20 13.42
CA PHE A 244 -12.62 22.61 13.33
C PHE A 244 -13.80 23.54 12.99
N GLU A 245 -14.87 23.02 12.40
CA GLU A 245 -16.05 23.79 12.00
C GLU A 245 -17.23 23.61 12.96
N GLU A 246 -17.43 22.41 13.51
CA GLU A 246 -18.66 22.02 14.22
C GLU A 246 -18.48 21.78 15.72
N THR A 247 -17.23 21.75 16.21
CA THR A 247 -16.95 21.57 17.64
C THR A 247 -16.26 22.78 18.23
N GLU A 248 -16.38 22.97 19.56
CA GLU A 248 -15.60 23.96 20.28
C GLU A 248 -14.13 23.55 20.31
N LEU A 249 -13.24 24.44 19.86
CA LEU A 249 -11.82 24.14 19.78
C LEU A 249 -11.19 24.03 21.17
N ASN A 250 -10.44 22.96 21.37
CA ASN A 250 -9.61 22.78 22.55
C ASN A 250 -8.37 23.69 22.48
N ASN A 251 -7.89 24.15 23.62
CA ASN A 251 -6.66 24.96 23.70
C ASN A 251 -5.38 24.16 23.41
N SER A 252 -5.49 22.83 23.23
CA SER A 252 -4.41 21.95 22.86
C SER A 252 -4.61 21.42 21.44
N LEU A 253 -3.71 21.77 20.52
CA LEU A 253 -3.75 21.31 19.13
C LEU A 253 -3.84 19.80 19.01
N ARG A 254 -3.09 19.05 19.85
CA ARG A 254 -3.15 17.57 19.86
C ARG A 254 -4.57 17.04 20.09
N ASN A 255 -5.34 17.68 21.00
CA ASN A 255 -6.71 17.26 21.29
C ASN A 255 -7.67 17.55 20.14
N ASN A 256 -7.37 18.56 19.33
CA ASN A 256 -8.14 18.88 18.13
C ASN A 256 -7.80 17.94 16.97
N ILE A 257 -6.57 17.38 16.92
CA ILE A 257 -6.12 16.48 15.85
C ILE A 257 -6.40 15.00 16.19
N MET A 258 -6.45 14.63 17.47
CA MET A 258 -6.71 13.23 17.90
C MET A 258 -7.90 12.59 17.18
N PRO A 259 -9.10 13.21 17.09
CA PRO A 259 -10.24 12.60 16.40
C PRO A 259 -9.97 12.32 14.92
N CYS A 260 -9.09 13.10 14.29
CA CYS A 260 -8.72 12.89 12.89
C CYS A 260 -7.87 11.62 12.72
N ASN A 261 -6.95 11.38 13.66
CA ASN A 261 -6.11 10.18 13.65
C ASN A 261 -6.90 8.93 14.09
N GLU A 262 -7.84 9.07 15.03
CA GLU A 262 -8.78 8.01 15.42
C GLU A 262 -9.63 7.54 14.21
N ALA A 263 -10.09 8.47 13.36
CA ALA A 263 -10.80 8.11 12.13
C ALA A 263 -9.92 7.30 11.16
N VAL A 264 -8.62 7.56 11.12
CA VAL A 264 -7.66 6.75 10.34
C VAL A 264 -7.45 5.37 10.97
N TYR A 265 -7.31 5.32 12.31
CA TYR A 265 -7.24 4.06 13.05
C TYR A 265 -8.41 3.15 12.71
N ASP A 266 -9.63 3.67 12.73
CA ASP A 266 -10.86 2.90 12.47
C ASP A 266 -10.85 2.29 11.04
N VAL A 267 -10.44 3.07 10.03
CA VAL A 267 -10.32 2.57 8.65
C VAL A 267 -9.28 1.47 8.56
N VAL A 268 -8.07 1.66 9.13
CA VAL A 268 -7.00 0.67 9.08
C VAL A 268 -7.41 -0.61 9.81
N TYR A 269 -8.02 -0.49 11.00
CA TYR A 269 -8.48 -1.63 11.78
C TYR A 269 -9.54 -2.45 11.02
N HIS A 270 -10.56 -1.77 10.48
CA HIS A 270 -11.62 -2.41 9.70
C HIS A 270 -11.07 -3.12 8.46
N LYS A 271 -10.30 -2.42 7.63
CA LYS A 271 -9.73 -3.01 6.40
C LYS A 271 -8.80 -4.18 6.70
N THR A 272 -7.96 -4.05 7.73
CA THR A 272 -7.07 -5.14 8.15
C THR A 272 -7.87 -6.38 8.56
N GLY A 273 -9.01 -6.21 9.23
CA GLY A 273 -9.92 -7.30 9.57
C GLY A 273 -10.44 -8.05 8.34
N LEU A 274 -10.85 -7.31 7.31
CA LEU A 274 -11.30 -7.88 6.04
C LEU A 274 -10.17 -8.64 5.31
N PHE A 275 -8.97 -8.08 5.29
CA PHE A 275 -7.80 -8.70 4.64
C PHE A 275 -7.34 -9.99 5.32
N LEU A 276 -7.54 -10.10 6.64
CA LEU A 276 -7.27 -11.33 7.39
C LEU A 276 -8.35 -12.39 7.22
N ASN A 277 -9.42 -12.09 6.48
CA ASN A 277 -10.58 -12.97 6.31
C ASN A 277 -11.14 -13.47 7.67
N LYS A 278 -10.97 -12.67 8.74
CA LYS A 278 -11.57 -12.94 10.05
C LYS A 278 -13.02 -12.48 9.97
N GLU A 279 -13.93 -13.43 9.80
CA GLU A 279 -15.34 -13.18 10.05
C GLU A 279 -15.46 -12.61 11.46
N HIS A 280 -15.88 -11.33 11.55
CA HIS A 280 -16.18 -10.63 12.82
C HIS A 280 -15.00 -10.26 13.73
N LEU A 281 -14.13 -9.35 13.31
CA LEU A 281 -13.56 -8.43 14.27
C LEU A 281 -14.70 -7.48 14.71
N THR A 282 -15.49 -7.88 15.69
CA THR A 282 -16.36 -6.94 16.40
C THR A 282 -15.45 -5.86 16.96
N VAL A 283 -15.63 -4.64 16.50
CA VAL A 283 -15.08 -3.45 17.16
C VAL A 283 -15.45 -3.60 18.62
N GLY A 284 -14.45 -3.88 19.44
CA GLY A 284 -14.69 -4.15 20.86
C GLY A 284 -15.43 -2.98 21.44
N ALA A 285 -16.65 -3.25 21.87
CA ALA A 285 -17.37 -2.35 22.73
C ALA A 285 -16.47 -2.05 23.93
N LYS A 286 -15.97 -0.83 24.02
CA LYS A 286 -15.45 -0.26 25.26
C LYS A 286 -16.59 0.07 26.20
#